data_91810d5af6e35c54e5430cee4cb3711a
#
_entry.id   91810d5af6e35c54e5430cee4cb3711a
#
_cell.length_a   1.000
_cell.length_b   1.000
_cell.length_c   1.000
_cell.angle_alpha   90.00
_cell.angle_beta   90.00
_cell.angle_gamma   90.00
#
_symmetry.space_group_name_H-M   'P 1'
#
loop_
_entity.id
_entity.type
_entity.pdbx_description
1 polymer ?
#
loop_
_entity_poly.entity_id
_entity_poly.type
_entity_poly.pdbx_seq_one_letter_code
_entity_poly.pdbx_strand_id
1 'polypeptide(L)'
;MFRLSKWYLDCVTDTGDALILYWASIRWGPPQLHYGAALRNPESGEPTHRYTLRPGSEPTVVDTGLQWTCPRLDLSGTWGTRSAGIERTLLDGPQGMIQWHCVSPKADATIRIGDDIVQGLGYAEHLTMTLKPWRLPFDELRWGRYLSAADTLIWIQWRGSMPRTWVWVDGAERQRAAVTEDRVELPEDGIVLDLRGGRALRSGRLATTALRSIRVLTTLIPRWRTAHETKWLTRGTLSRQGTRSTGWAVHEEVRWL
;
A
#
# COMPACT_ATOMS: atom_id res chain seq x y z
N MET A 1 -19.00 17.60 -2.59
CA MET A 1 -17.55 17.58 -2.43
C MET A 1 -17.07 16.11 -2.45
N PHE A 2 -15.96 15.78 -3.14
CA PHE A 2 -15.38 14.44 -3.13
C PHE A 2 -14.39 14.30 -1.96
N ARG A 3 -14.40 13.17 -1.26
CA ARG A 3 -13.42 12.82 -0.23
C ARG A 3 -13.21 11.30 -0.20
N LEU A 4 -11.96 10.89 -0.27
CA LEU A 4 -11.50 9.53 -0.02
C LEU A 4 -10.65 9.53 1.24
N SER A 5 -10.89 8.56 2.11
CA SER A 5 -9.99 8.16 3.21
C SER A 5 -9.70 6.67 3.02
N LYS A 6 -8.44 6.30 2.92
CA LYS A 6 -8.02 4.92 2.65
C LYS A 6 -6.87 4.54 3.56
N TRP A 7 -7.04 3.46 4.30
CA TRP A 7 -5.96 2.76 4.99
C TRP A 7 -5.50 1.57 4.15
N TYR A 8 -4.20 1.39 4.10
CA TYR A 8 -3.52 0.20 3.63
C TYR A 8 -2.67 -0.32 4.79
N LEU A 9 -2.80 -1.60 5.08
CA LEU A 9 -2.01 -2.27 6.10
C LEU A 9 -1.54 -3.60 5.54
N ASP A 10 -0.37 -4.04 5.96
CA ASP A 10 0.07 -5.40 5.61
C ASP A 10 0.85 -6.06 6.74
N CYS A 11 1.08 -7.35 6.56
CA CYS A 11 2.01 -8.17 7.31
C CYS A 11 2.58 -9.23 6.38
N VAL A 12 3.89 -9.40 6.40
CA VAL A 12 4.56 -10.48 5.70
C VAL A 12 5.37 -11.29 6.71
N THR A 13 5.14 -12.59 6.76
CA THR A 13 5.88 -13.51 7.62
C THR A 13 7.29 -13.76 7.09
N ASP A 14 8.16 -14.33 7.90
CA ASP A 14 9.52 -14.67 7.46
C ASP A 14 9.53 -15.67 6.30
N THR A 15 8.51 -16.54 6.21
CA THR A 15 8.33 -17.51 5.13
C THR A 15 7.77 -16.92 3.84
N GLY A 16 7.20 -15.71 3.89
CA GLY A 16 6.61 -15.06 2.72
C GLY A 16 5.09 -15.20 2.59
N ASP A 17 4.40 -15.61 3.66
CA ASP A 17 2.95 -15.43 3.72
C ASP A 17 2.64 -13.95 3.79
N ALA A 18 1.81 -13.44 2.89
CA ALA A 18 1.43 -12.05 2.85
C ALA A 18 -0.05 -11.86 3.17
N LEU A 19 -0.34 -10.98 4.12
CA LEU A 19 -1.69 -10.52 4.43
C LEU A 19 -1.77 -9.02 4.14
N ILE A 20 -2.66 -8.63 3.21
CA ILE A 20 -2.89 -7.24 2.82
C ILE A 20 -4.31 -6.86 3.21
N LEU A 21 -4.44 -5.72 3.87
CA LEU A 21 -5.67 -5.25 4.45
C LEU A 21 -5.99 -3.84 3.96
N TYR A 22 -7.26 -3.60 3.71
CA TYR A 22 -7.77 -2.29 3.30
C TYR A 22 -8.97 -1.90 4.13
N TRP A 23 -9.00 -0.63 4.50
CA TRP A 23 -10.20 0.07 4.89
C TRP A 23 -10.32 1.34 4.05
N ALA A 24 -11.50 1.65 3.55
CA ALA A 24 -11.72 2.88 2.81
C ALA A 24 -13.13 3.42 3.02
N SER A 25 -13.22 4.75 2.99
CA SER A 25 -14.48 5.49 2.99
C SER A 25 -14.44 6.51 1.86
N ILE A 26 -15.42 6.46 0.98
CA ILE A 26 -15.56 7.37 -0.16
C ILE A 26 -16.87 8.13 0.00
N ARG A 27 -16.76 9.46 0.03
CA ARG A 27 -17.91 10.36 0.01
C ARG A 27 -17.92 11.16 -1.29
N TRP A 28 -19.06 11.14 -1.97
CA TRP A 28 -19.31 11.96 -3.14
C TRP A 28 -20.73 12.49 -3.09
N GLY A 29 -20.90 13.72 -2.60
CA GLY A 29 -22.21 14.26 -2.23
C GLY A 29 -22.76 13.61 -0.95
N PRO A 30 -24.09 13.35 -0.89
CA PRO A 30 -24.72 12.73 0.27
C PRO A 30 -24.32 11.26 0.50
N PRO A 31 -24.19 10.39 -0.53
CA PRO A 31 -23.86 9.00 -0.30
C PRO A 31 -22.40 8.83 0.18
N GLN A 32 -22.24 7.92 1.15
CA GLN A 32 -20.94 7.46 1.63
C GLN A 32 -20.84 5.96 1.39
N LEU A 33 -19.75 5.55 0.78
CA LEU A 33 -19.43 4.15 0.52
C LEU A 33 -18.29 3.72 1.43
N HIS A 34 -18.41 2.52 1.96
CA HIS A 34 -17.40 1.89 2.80
C HIS A 34 -16.85 0.65 2.10
N TYR A 35 -15.60 0.38 2.31
CA TYR A 35 -14.92 -0.80 1.81
C TYR A 35 -13.93 -1.30 2.86
N GLY A 36 -14.05 -2.55 3.25
CA GLY A 36 -13.06 -3.27 4.03
C GLY A 36 -12.66 -4.54 3.30
N ALA A 37 -11.39 -4.89 3.26
CA ALA A 37 -10.93 -6.12 2.63
C ALA A 37 -9.70 -6.71 3.31
N ALA A 38 -9.58 -8.04 3.21
CA ALA A 38 -8.43 -8.81 3.60
C ALA A 38 -8.06 -9.77 2.46
N LEU A 39 -6.83 -9.66 1.96
CA LEU A 39 -6.24 -10.54 0.96
C LEU A 39 -5.12 -11.33 1.63
N ARG A 40 -5.31 -12.63 1.76
CA ARG A 40 -4.27 -13.53 2.25
C ARG A 40 -3.66 -14.28 1.08
N ASN A 41 -2.36 -14.20 0.97
CA ASN A 41 -1.56 -14.87 -0.06
C ASN A 41 -0.48 -15.72 0.65
N PRO A 42 -0.79 -16.97 1.02
CA PRO A 42 0.17 -17.83 1.66
C PRO A 42 1.32 -18.19 0.71
N GLU A 43 2.47 -18.58 1.25
CA GLU A 43 3.59 -19.10 0.46
C GLU A 43 3.16 -20.36 -0.30
N SER A 44 2.42 -21.23 0.38
CA SER A 44 1.80 -22.42 -0.18
C SER A 44 0.31 -22.45 0.09
N GLY A 45 -0.49 -22.81 -0.92
CA GLY A 45 -1.94 -22.87 -0.85
C GLY A 45 -2.62 -21.79 -1.69
N GLU A 46 -3.95 -21.76 -1.63
CA GLU A 46 -4.76 -20.86 -2.44
C GLU A 46 -4.92 -19.49 -1.78
N PRO A 47 -4.76 -18.40 -2.55
CA PRO A 47 -5.07 -17.06 -2.06
C PRO A 47 -6.54 -16.93 -1.66
N THR A 48 -6.80 -16.25 -0.54
CA THR A 48 -8.16 -15.96 -0.10
C THR A 48 -8.42 -14.45 -0.10
N HIS A 49 -9.68 -14.09 -0.43
CA HIS A 49 -10.13 -12.71 -0.44
C HIS A 49 -11.46 -12.58 0.28
N ARG A 50 -11.48 -11.84 1.38
CA ARG A 50 -12.70 -11.46 2.11
C ARG A 50 -12.91 -9.95 1.94
N TYR A 51 -14.16 -9.50 1.84
CA TYR A 51 -14.49 -8.08 1.77
C TYR A 51 -15.85 -7.76 2.38
N THR A 52 -16.04 -6.49 2.72
CA THR A 52 -17.31 -5.94 3.19
C THR A 52 -17.52 -4.53 2.62
N LEU A 53 -18.77 -4.19 2.29
CA LEU A 53 -19.18 -2.84 1.90
C LEU A 53 -19.96 -2.13 3.02
N ARG A 54 -20.10 -2.79 4.16
CA ARG A 54 -20.83 -2.22 5.29
C ARG A 54 -19.90 -1.31 6.10
N PRO A 55 -20.45 -0.23 6.70
CA PRO A 55 -19.67 0.59 7.60
C PRO A 55 -19.00 -0.24 8.70
N GLY A 56 -17.78 0.14 9.04
CA GLY A 56 -16.98 -0.46 10.09
C GLY A 56 -15.97 0.56 10.61
N SER A 57 -15.43 0.31 11.79
CA SER A 57 -14.41 1.17 12.40
C SER A 57 -13.18 1.22 11.51
N GLU A 58 -12.64 2.41 11.35
CA GLU A 58 -11.31 2.58 10.75
C GLU A 58 -10.20 2.12 11.71
N PRO A 59 -9.01 1.81 11.20
CA PRO A 59 -7.82 1.60 12.01
C PRO A 59 -7.57 2.77 12.96
N THR A 60 -7.15 2.49 14.18
CA THR A 60 -6.94 3.50 15.23
C THR A 60 -5.47 3.53 15.62
N VAL A 61 -4.89 4.72 15.58
CA VAL A 61 -3.53 4.96 16.10
C VAL A 61 -3.59 4.98 17.62
N VAL A 62 -2.67 4.26 18.25
CA VAL A 62 -2.49 4.20 19.71
C VAL A 62 -1.03 4.49 20.04
N ASP A 63 -0.71 4.72 21.32
CA ASP A 63 0.65 5.12 21.74
C ASP A 63 1.76 4.16 21.27
N THR A 64 1.44 2.85 21.19
CA THR A 64 2.42 1.82 20.80
C THR A 64 2.37 1.45 19.31
N GLY A 65 1.53 2.13 18.52
CA GLY A 65 1.41 1.82 17.10
C GLY A 65 -0.01 1.96 16.55
N LEU A 66 -0.59 0.89 16.01
CA LEU A 66 -1.89 0.91 15.37
C LEU A 66 -2.67 -0.38 15.69
N GLN A 67 -3.99 -0.24 15.82
CA GLN A 67 -4.92 -1.35 16.01
C GLN A 67 -6.07 -1.26 15.01
N TRP A 68 -6.53 -2.42 14.54
CA TRP A 68 -7.74 -2.51 13.74
C TRP A 68 -8.53 -3.79 14.04
N THR A 69 -9.83 -3.63 14.22
CA THR A 69 -10.78 -4.72 14.40
C THR A 69 -11.91 -4.56 13.40
N CYS A 70 -12.19 -5.61 12.63
CA CYS A 70 -13.28 -5.68 11.68
C CYS A 70 -14.04 -7.02 11.85
N PRO A 71 -15.09 -7.07 12.68
CA PRO A 71 -15.83 -8.31 12.96
C PRO A 71 -16.42 -8.95 11.68
N ARG A 72 -16.76 -8.13 10.67
CA ARG A 72 -17.34 -8.62 9.41
C ARG A 72 -16.33 -9.35 8.52
N LEU A 73 -15.03 -9.14 8.75
CA LEU A 73 -13.95 -9.88 8.10
C LEU A 73 -13.39 -10.96 9.02
N ASP A 74 -13.93 -11.06 10.24
CA ASP A 74 -13.39 -11.89 11.32
C ASP A 74 -11.90 -11.60 11.52
N LEU A 75 -11.59 -10.31 11.72
CA LEU A 75 -10.25 -9.77 11.75
C LEU A 75 -10.02 -8.90 12.98
N SER A 76 -8.88 -9.11 13.64
CA SER A 76 -8.31 -8.18 14.62
C SER A 76 -6.80 -8.19 14.47
N GLY A 77 -6.17 -6.99 14.49
CA GLY A 77 -4.73 -6.88 14.32
C GLY A 77 -4.13 -5.70 15.07
N THR A 78 -2.86 -5.86 15.41
CA THR A 78 -2.01 -4.84 16.02
C THR A 78 -0.72 -4.69 15.21
N TRP A 79 -0.25 -3.46 15.09
CA TRP A 79 1.03 -3.09 14.46
C TRP A 79 1.84 -2.29 15.48
N GLY A 80 2.74 -2.95 16.19
CA GLY A 80 3.67 -2.32 17.13
C GLY A 80 4.74 -1.55 16.35
N THR A 81 4.65 -0.22 16.32
CA THR A 81 5.52 0.63 15.51
C THR A 81 6.97 0.59 16.00
N ARG A 82 7.91 0.37 15.08
CA ARG A 82 9.36 0.38 15.32
C ARG A 82 10.05 1.66 14.88
N SER A 83 9.37 2.54 14.16
CA SER A 83 9.96 3.77 13.60
C SER A 83 8.92 4.90 13.56
N ALA A 84 9.38 6.14 13.58
CA ALA A 84 8.51 7.32 13.44
C ALA A 84 7.73 7.29 12.13
N GLY A 85 6.50 7.79 12.16
CA GLY A 85 5.67 7.97 10.98
C GLY A 85 6.25 9.00 10.00
N ILE A 86 5.81 8.92 8.75
CA ILE A 86 6.23 9.83 7.67
C ILE A 86 4.98 10.48 7.11
N GLU A 87 4.95 11.81 7.09
CA GLU A 87 3.85 12.57 6.48
C GLU A 87 4.31 13.29 5.22
N ARG A 88 3.47 13.26 4.19
CA ARG A 88 3.74 13.97 2.94
C ARG A 88 2.47 14.45 2.28
N THR A 89 2.42 15.74 1.96
CA THR A 89 1.46 16.26 0.98
C THR A 89 2.00 15.96 -0.43
N LEU A 90 1.38 15.01 -1.10
CA LEU A 90 1.78 14.59 -2.46
C LEU A 90 1.29 15.59 -3.51
N LEU A 91 0.13 16.16 -3.29
CA LEU A 91 -0.46 17.20 -4.13
C LEU A 91 -1.25 18.20 -3.27
N ASP A 92 -1.07 19.48 -3.53
CA ASP A 92 -1.94 20.55 -3.03
C ASP A 92 -2.21 21.53 -4.17
N GLY A 93 -3.48 21.81 -4.42
CA GLY A 93 -3.87 22.69 -5.52
C GLY A 93 -5.35 23.03 -5.52
N PRO A 94 -5.77 23.95 -6.42
CA PRO A 94 -7.16 24.45 -6.44
C PRO A 94 -8.20 23.37 -6.77
N GLN A 95 -7.77 22.23 -7.29
CA GLN A 95 -8.66 21.12 -7.66
C GLN A 95 -8.81 20.08 -6.56
N GLY A 96 -8.00 20.16 -5.50
CA GLY A 96 -8.00 19.26 -4.37
C GLY A 96 -6.60 18.88 -3.93
N MET A 97 -6.54 18.06 -2.92
CA MET A 97 -5.32 17.68 -2.20
C MET A 97 -5.20 16.16 -2.13
N ILE A 98 -3.97 15.68 -2.08
CA ILE A 98 -3.59 14.29 -1.76
C ILE A 98 -2.59 14.34 -0.62
N GLN A 99 -2.97 13.79 0.53
CA GLN A 99 -2.10 13.63 1.69
C GLN A 99 -1.86 12.16 1.93
N TRP A 100 -0.61 11.83 2.19
CA TRP A 100 -0.18 10.49 2.51
C TRP A 100 0.54 10.52 3.87
N HIS A 101 0.14 9.61 4.73
CA HIS A 101 0.73 9.43 6.04
C HIS A 101 1.07 7.95 6.22
N CYS A 102 2.35 7.60 6.17
CA CYS A 102 2.84 6.30 6.61
C CYS A 102 2.90 6.32 8.14
N VAL A 103 1.87 5.81 8.77
CA VAL A 103 1.72 5.80 10.23
C VAL A 103 2.74 4.86 10.86
N SER A 104 2.99 3.73 10.21
CA SER A 104 3.93 2.73 10.67
C SER A 104 4.77 2.22 9.51
N PRO A 105 5.91 2.88 9.22
CA PRO A 105 6.84 2.46 8.15
C PRO A 105 7.39 1.04 8.35
N LYS A 106 7.52 0.61 9.61
CA LYS A 106 7.93 -0.72 10.02
C LYS A 106 7.32 -1.06 11.38
N ALA A 107 6.65 -2.20 11.46
CA ALA A 107 5.99 -2.66 12.66
C ALA A 107 6.19 -4.15 12.89
N ASP A 108 6.08 -4.57 14.16
CA ASP A 108 5.74 -5.94 14.51
C ASP A 108 4.23 -6.11 14.40
N ALA A 109 3.78 -6.85 13.41
CA ALA A 109 2.37 -7.09 13.19
C ALA A 109 1.94 -8.46 13.72
N THR A 110 0.81 -8.47 14.43
CA THR A 110 0.11 -9.69 14.85
C THR A 110 -1.35 -9.55 14.46
N ILE A 111 -1.82 -10.40 13.57
CA ILE A 111 -3.15 -10.29 12.98
C ILE A 111 -3.85 -11.65 13.09
N ARG A 112 -5.01 -11.66 13.76
CA ARG A 112 -5.93 -12.79 13.74
C ARG A 112 -6.92 -12.59 12.58
N ILE A 113 -7.11 -13.60 11.75
CA ILE A 113 -8.12 -13.65 10.69
C ILE A 113 -8.78 -15.03 10.64
N GLY A 114 -10.04 -15.12 11.07
CA GLY A 114 -10.66 -16.39 11.39
C GLY A 114 -9.91 -17.09 12.53
N ASP A 115 -9.57 -18.34 12.33
CA ASP A 115 -8.81 -19.15 13.30
C ASP A 115 -7.28 -18.99 13.15
N ASP A 116 -6.82 -18.29 12.11
CA ASP A 116 -5.39 -18.13 11.83
C ASP A 116 -4.80 -16.89 12.51
N ILE A 117 -3.54 -17.01 12.92
CA ILE A 117 -2.70 -15.91 13.39
C ILE A 117 -1.54 -15.72 12.43
N VAL A 118 -1.41 -14.52 11.88
CA VAL A 118 -0.30 -14.12 11.00
C VAL A 118 0.58 -13.15 11.77
N GLN A 119 1.87 -13.48 11.89
CA GLN A 119 2.86 -12.64 12.58
C GLN A 119 4.06 -12.39 11.68
N GLY A 120 4.55 -11.14 11.66
CA GLY A 120 5.68 -10.77 10.84
C GLY A 120 5.95 -9.28 10.83
N LEU A 121 6.76 -8.84 9.87
CA LEU A 121 6.98 -7.42 9.64
C LEU A 121 5.79 -6.83 8.88
N GLY A 122 5.24 -5.76 9.44
CA GLY A 122 4.08 -5.06 8.92
C GLY A 122 4.35 -3.61 8.57
N TYR A 123 3.41 -3.04 7.84
CA TYR A 123 3.39 -1.67 7.37
C TYR A 123 1.97 -1.13 7.45
N ALA A 124 1.83 0.18 7.71
CA ALA A 124 0.53 0.84 7.71
C ALA A 124 0.61 2.27 7.20
N GLU A 125 -0.28 2.62 6.28
CA GLU A 125 -0.42 3.98 5.75
C GLU A 125 -1.87 4.41 5.65
N HIS A 126 -2.07 5.72 5.71
CA HIS A 126 -3.34 6.39 5.53
C HIS A 126 -3.24 7.43 4.41
N LEU A 127 -4.06 7.30 3.39
CA LEU A 127 -4.20 8.24 2.30
C LEU A 127 -5.52 9.00 2.43
N THR A 128 -5.46 10.32 2.40
CA THR A 128 -6.65 11.17 2.22
C THR A 128 -6.57 11.91 0.91
N MET A 129 -7.71 12.02 0.21
CA MET A 129 -7.78 12.68 -1.07
C MET A 129 -9.09 13.44 -1.22
N THR A 130 -9.00 14.72 -1.60
CA THR A 130 -10.14 15.54 -2.01
C THR A 130 -10.15 15.79 -3.52
N LEU A 131 -9.02 15.53 -4.19
CA LEU A 131 -8.92 15.53 -5.65
C LEU A 131 -9.80 14.42 -6.23
N LYS A 132 -10.60 14.76 -7.23
CA LYS A 132 -11.43 13.76 -7.92
C LYS A 132 -10.54 12.78 -8.71
N PRO A 133 -10.79 11.45 -8.69
CA PRO A 133 -9.90 10.45 -9.28
C PRO A 133 -9.59 10.65 -10.77
N TRP A 134 -10.51 11.24 -11.54
CA TRP A 134 -10.28 11.52 -12.97
C TRP A 134 -9.42 12.76 -13.23
N ARG A 135 -9.00 13.46 -12.18
CA ARG A 135 -8.08 14.61 -12.23
C ARG A 135 -6.69 14.28 -11.70
N LEU A 136 -6.41 13.01 -11.48
CA LEU A 136 -5.06 12.57 -11.10
C LEU A 136 -4.06 13.02 -12.18
N PRO A 137 -2.95 13.68 -11.80
CA PRO A 137 -2.00 14.26 -12.75
C PRO A 137 -0.93 13.24 -13.20
N PHE A 138 -1.25 11.97 -13.25
CA PHE A 138 -0.36 10.90 -13.64
C PHE A 138 -1.13 9.75 -14.30
N ASP A 139 -0.47 9.03 -15.18
CA ASP A 139 -1.01 7.91 -15.93
C ASP A 139 -0.48 6.56 -15.44
N GLU A 140 0.59 6.61 -14.64
CA GLU A 140 1.16 5.44 -13.97
C GLU A 140 1.57 5.82 -12.55
N LEU A 141 1.21 4.95 -11.61
CA LEU A 141 1.66 4.98 -10.22
C LEU A 141 2.48 3.74 -9.95
N ARG A 142 3.67 3.91 -9.41
CA ARG A 142 4.44 2.86 -8.75
C ARG A 142 4.53 3.16 -7.28
N TRP A 143 4.15 2.21 -6.48
CA TRP A 143 4.24 2.28 -5.04
C TRP A 143 4.89 1.00 -4.52
N GLY A 144 5.60 1.11 -3.41
CA GLY A 144 6.07 -0.06 -2.71
C GLY A 144 6.79 0.23 -1.42
N ARG A 145 6.95 -0.82 -0.66
CA ARG A 145 7.74 -0.84 0.56
C ARG A 145 8.60 -2.11 0.60
N TYR A 146 9.81 -1.97 1.11
CA TYR A 146 10.72 -3.08 1.45
C TYR A 146 11.03 -3.02 2.94
N LEU A 147 10.90 -4.17 3.62
CA LEU A 147 11.21 -4.33 5.04
C LEU A 147 12.14 -5.52 5.24
N SER A 148 13.23 -5.27 5.95
CA SER A 148 14.10 -6.30 6.52
C SER A 148 14.21 -6.11 8.03
N ALA A 149 14.92 -6.97 8.73
CA ALA A 149 15.22 -6.76 10.14
C ALA A 149 15.91 -5.41 10.39
N ALA A 150 16.85 -5.03 9.52
CA ALA A 150 17.65 -3.81 9.64
C ALA A 150 17.04 -2.61 8.93
N ASP A 151 16.61 -2.76 7.67
CA ASP A 151 16.34 -1.65 6.77
C ASP A 151 14.85 -1.48 6.47
N THR A 152 14.49 -0.25 6.10
CA THR A 152 13.18 0.13 5.56
C THR A 152 13.40 1.00 4.33
N LEU A 153 12.75 0.65 3.20
CA LEU A 153 12.73 1.48 2.01
C LEU A 153 11.29 1.57 1.48
N ILE A 154 10.80 2.80 1.26
CA ILE A 154 9.45 3.08 0.79
C ILE A 154 9.56 3.99 -0.42
N TRP A 155 8.75 3.76 -1.46
CA TRP A 155 8.74 4.62 -2.64
C TRP A 155 7.34 4.86 -3.17
N ILE A 156 7.17 6.06 -3.72
CA ILE A 156 6.00 6.48 -4.48
C ILE A 156 6.53 7.16 -5.73
N GLN A 157 6.12 6.71 -6.91
CA GLN A 157 6.48 7.35 -8.18
C GLN A 157 5.24 7.57 -9.03
N TRP A 158 5.09 8.77 -9.51
CA TRP A 158 4.11 9.16 -10.50
C TRP A 158 4.79 9.36 -11.86
N ARG A 159 4.16 8.86 -12.91
CA ARG A 159 4.59 9.04 -14.29
C ARG A 159 3.42 9.60 -15.10
N GLY A 160 3.69 10.43 -16.10
CA GLY A 160 2.68 11.12 -16.91
C GLY A 160 2.89 12.63 -16.91
N SER A 161 1.83 13.42 -16.81
CA SER A 161 1.87 14.88 -16.97
C SER A 161 2.60 15.61 -15.84
N MET A 162 2.64 15.06 -14.64
CA MET A 162 3.38 15.60 -13.48
C MET A 162 4.24 14.50 -12.84
N PRO A 163 5.39 14.15 -13.46
CA PRO A 163 6.23 13.10 -12.93
C PRO A 163 6.85 13.52 -11.60
N ARG A 164 6.77 12.65 -10.60
CA ARG A 164 7.33 12.86 -9.27
C ARG A 164 7.78 11.54 -8.69
N THR A 165 8.85 11.59 -7.91
CA THR A 165 9.36 10.42 -7.18
C THR A 165 9.70 10.83 -5.76
N TRP A 166 9.22 10.06 -4.80
CA TRP A 166 9.56 10.17 -3.39
C TRP A 166 10.08 8.83 -2.92
N VAL A 167 11.20 8.83 -2.24
CA VAL A 167 11.79 7.64 -1.64
C VAL A 167 12.25 7.95 -0.24
N TRP A 168 11.97 7.06 0.69
CA TRP A 168 12.42 7.15 2.07
C TRP A 168 13.23 5.89 2.41
N VAL A 169 14.39 6.11 3.00
CA VAL A 169 15.25 5.05 3.54
C VAL A 169 15.38 5.29 5.05
N ASP A 170 14.96 4.31 5.83
CA ASP A 170 14.97 4.38 7.30
C ASP A 170 14.29 5.66 7.84
N GLY A 171 13.17 6.05 7.21
CA GLY A 171 12.38 7.25 7.55
C GLY A 171 12.91 8.56 6.97
N ALA A 172 14.13 8.60 6.41
CA ALA A 172 14.70 9.79 5.80
C ALA A 172 14.42 9.87 4.30
N GLU A 173 13.84 11.00 3.84
CA GLU A 173 13.58 11.24 2.41
C GLU A 173 14.91 11.35 1.65
N ARG A 174 14.98 10.71 0.46
CA ARG A 174 16.12 10.71 -0.44
C ARG A 174 15.74 11.31 -1.79
N GLN A 175 16.69 11.99 -2.40
CA GLN A 175 16.52 12.61 -3.72
C GLN A 175 17.12 11.72 -4.83
N ARG A 176 16.75 12.03 -6.09
CA ARG A 176 17.33 11.43 -7.29
C ARG A 176 17.29 9.90 -7.33
N ALA A 177 16.16 9.34 -6.89
CA ALA A 177 15.92 7.92 -7.00
C ALA A 177 15.44 7.53 -8.42
N ALA A 178 15.90 6.40 -8.91
CA ALA A 178 15.37 5.73 -10.09
C ALA A 178 14.52 4.52 -9.63
N VAL A 179 13.26 4.46 -10.09
CA VAL A 179 12.34 3.38 -9.77
C VAL A 179 11.91 2.70 -11.04
N THR A 180 12.16 1.40 -11.15
CA THR A 180 11.68 0.54 -12.23
C THR A 180 10.74 -0.55 -11.65
N GLU A 181 10.28 -1.48 -12.47
CA GLU A 181 9.45 -2.59 -12.01
C GLU A 181 10.21 -3.53 -11.07
N ASP A 182 11.48 -3.76 -11.35
CA ASP A 182 12.34 -4.75 -10.72
C ASP A 182 13.47 -4.15 -9.86
N ARG A 183 13.51 -2.81 -9.71
CA ARG A 183 14.63 -2.16 -9.04
C ARG A 183 14.32 -0.75 -8.52
N VAL A 184 14.87 -0.42 -7.36
CA VAL A 184 14.96 0.95 -6.84
C VAL A 184 16.42 1.29 -6.61
N GLU A 185 16.88 2.39 -7.18
CA GLU A 185 18.28 2.86 -7.08
C GLU A 185 18.34 4.28 -6.54
N LEU A 186 19.29 4.48 -5.63
CA LEU A 186 19.69 5.79 -5.11
C LEU A 186 21.21 5.93 -5.32
N PRO A 187 21.65 6.39 -6.51
CA PRO A 187 23.06 6.40 -6.88
C PRO A 187 23.93 7.22 -5.93
N GLU A 188 23.40 8.34 -5.44
CA GLU A 188 24.14 9.25 -4.51
C GLU A 188 24.36 8.61 -3.14
N ASP A 189 23.46 7.72 -2.70
CA ASP A 189 23.57 7.00 -1.44
C ASP A 189 24.28 5.64 -1.58
N GLY A 190 24.57 5.21 -2.83
CA GLY A 190 25.09 3.88 -3.12
C GLY A 190 24.12 2.74 -2.72
N ILE A 191 22.80 3.01 -2.82
CA ILE A 191 21.75 2.07 -2.42
C ILE A 191 21.11 1.49 -3.67
N VAL A 192 20.96 0.18 -3.67
CA VAL A 192 20.25 -0.58 -4.72
C VAL A 192 19.36 -1.63 -4.08
N LEU A 193 18.08 -1.57 -4.35
CA LEU A 193 17.12 -2.62 -4.02
C LEU A 193 16.79 -3.42 -5.28
N ASP A 194 17.12 -4.70 -5.30
CA ASP A 194 16.75 -5.65 -6.36
C ASP A 194 15.41 -6.32 -6.00
N LEU A 195 14.44 -6.25 -6.94
CA LEU A 195 13.09 -6.75 -6.79
C LEU A 195 12.76 -7.87 -7.80
N ARG A 196 13.75 -8.41 -8.49
CA ARG A 196 13.54 -9.49 -9.47
C ARG A 196 13.02 -10.77 -8.83
N GLY A 197 12.23 -11.54 -9.59
CA GLY A 197 11.70 -12.84 -9.15
C GLY A 197 10.48 -12.73 -8.22
N GLY A 198 9.80 -11.58 -8.18
CA GLY A 198 8.57 -11.40 -7.42
C GLY A 198 7.42 -12.27 -7.93
N ARG A 199 6.62 -12.82 -7.01
CA ARG A 199 5.33 -13.46 -7.37
C ARG A 199 4.22 -12.43 -7.37
N ALA A 200 3.35 -12.51 -8.38
CA ALA A 200 2.17 -11.66 -8.44
C ALA A 200 1.16 -12.08 -7.36
N LEU A 201 0.83 -11.15 -6.47
CA LEU A 201 -0.25 -11.31 -5.49
C LEU A 201 -1.60 -11.04 -6.13
N ARG A 202 -1.62 -10.10 -7.07
CA ARG A 202 -2.80 -9.71 -7.83
C ARG A 202 -2.38 -9.07 -9.14
N SER A 203 -3.07 -9.39 -10.24
CA SER A 203 -2.90 -8.73 -11.54
C SER A 203 -4.22 -8.68 -12.27
N GLY A 204 -4.52 -7.56 -12.92
CA GLY A 204 -5.71 -7.38 -13.72
C GLY A 204 -6.29 -5.97 -13.68
N ARG A 205 -7.45 -5.79 -14.31
CA ARG A 205 -8.15 -4.49 -14.28
C ARG A 205 -8.63 -4.17 -12.87
N LEU A 206 -8.39 -2.96 -12.38
CA LEU A 206 -8.88 -2.49 -11.08
C LEU A 206 -10.37 -2.77 -10.87
N ALA A 207 -11.18 -2.59 -11.91
CA ALA A 207 -12.61 -2.86 -11.89
C ALA A 207 -12.96 -4.32 -11.60
N THR A 208 -12.11 -5.27 -11.97
CA THR A 208 -12.33 -6.71 -11.80
C THR A 208 -11.54 -7.31 -10.65
N THR A 209 -10.57 -6.59 -10.11
CA THR A 209 -9.71 -7.02 -9.01
C THR A 209 -10.03 -6.27 -7.72
N ALA A 210 -9.36 -5.16 -7.45
CA ALA A 210 -9.50 -4.38 -6.22
C ALA A 210 -10.91 -3.79 -6.03
N LEU A 211 -11.55 -3.38 -7.11
CA LEU A 211 -12.87 -2.73 -7.10
C LEU A 211 -14.01 -3.66 -7.52
N ARG A 212 -13.76 -4.98 -7.67
CA ARG A 212 -14.78 -5.97 -8.08
C ARG A 212 -16.05 -5.86 -7.25
N SER A 213 -15.92 -5.58 -5.99
CA SER A 213 -17.02 -5.46 -5.02
C SER A 213 -17.76 -4.13 -5.11
N ILE A 214 -17.19 -3.13 -5.83
CA ILE A 214 -17.74 -1.77 -5.95
C ILE A 214 -17.94 -1.45 -7.44
N ARG A 215 -18.51 -2.37 -8.20
CA ARG A 215 -18.76 -2.20 -9.66
C ARG A 215 -19.49 -0.91 -10.01
N VAL A 216 -20.39 -0.45 -9.14
CA VAL A 216 -21.12 0.81 -9.34
C VAL A 216 -20.16 2.01 -9.41
N LEU A 217 -19.08 2.05 -8.60
CA LEU A 217 -18.08 3.12 -8.67
C LEU A 217 -17.26 3.08 -9.95
N THR A 218 -16.96 1.88 -10.46
CA THR A 218 -16.17 1.75 -11.70
C THR A 218 -16.96 2.17 -12.94
N THR A 219 -18.29 2.10 -12.91
CA THR A 219 -19.15 2.65 -13.97
C THR A 219 -19.21 4.17 -13.93
N LEU A 220 -19.13 4.78 -12.74
CA LEU A 220 -19.18 6.22 -12.56
C LEU A 220 -17.84 6.92 -12.81
N ILE A 221 -16.73 6.18 -12.78
CA ILE A 221 -15.38 6.73 -12.98
C ILE A 221 -14.73 6.01 -14.16
N PRO A 222 -14.88 6.54 -15.40
CA PRO A 222 -14.41 5.87 -16.63
C PRO A 222 -12.93 5.46 -16.56
N ARG A 223 -12.08 6.31 -15.97
CA ARG A 223 -10.64 6.08 -15.84
C ARG A 223 -10.29 4.84 -14.96
N TRP A 224 -11.16 4.43 -14.05
CA TRP A 224 -10.97 3.20 -13.25
C TRP A 224 -11.32 1.92 -14.00
N ARG A 225 -12.13 2.03 -15.06
CA ARG A 225 -12.50 0.86 -15.88
C ARG A 225 -11.34 0.33 -16.70
N THR A 226 -10.45 1.22 -17.14
CA THR A 226 -9.29 0.88 -17.97
C THR A 226 -8.02 0.67 -17.15
N ALA A 227 -8.01 1.14 -15.89
CA ALA A 227 -6.84 1.00 -15.03
C ALA A 227 -6.48 -0.47 -14.80
N HIS A 228 -5.21 -0.80 -15.02
CA HIS A 228 -4.63 -2.10 -14.76
C HIS A 228 -3.70 -2.01 -13.56
N GLU A 229 -3.85 -2.93 -12.61
CA GLU A 229 -3.00 -3.04 -11.43
C GLU A 229 -2.26 -4.38 -11.47
N THR A 230 -0.98 -4.35 -11.13
CA THR A 230 -0.25 -5.55 -10.73
C THR A 230 0.46 -5.26 -9.41
N LYS A 231 0.28 -6.17 -8.47
CA LYS A 231 0.90 -6.13 -7.14
C LYS A 231 1.75 -7.38 -6.96
N TRP A 232 2.96 -7.21 -6.48
CA TRP A 232 3.93 -8.29 -6.26
C TRP A 232 4.36 -8.40 -4.81
N LEU A 233 4.74 -9.61 -4.42
CA LEU A 233 5.56 -9.91 -3.27
C LEU A 233 6.92 -10.40 -3.77
N THR A 234 7.98 -9.74 -3.34
CA THR A 234 9.34 -10.06 -3.76
C THR A 234 10.24 -10.23 -2.54
N ARG A 235 11.03 -11.29 -2.53
CA ARG A 235 12.15 -11.39 -1.60
C ARG A 235 13.28 -10.52 -2.13
N GLY A 236 13.28 -9.25 -1.73
CA GLY A 236 14.22 -8.25 -2.21
C GLY A 236 15.58 -8.34 -1.54
N THR A 237 16.61 -7.90 -2.25
CA THR A 237 17.96 -7.70 -1.70
C THR A 237 18.33 -6.23 -1.79
N LEU A 238 18.52 -5.61 -0.62
CA LEU A 238 19.01 -4.25 -0.51
C LEU A 238 20.53 -4.28 -0.35
N SER A 239 21.24 -3.62 -1.25
CA SER A 239 22.68 -3.39 -1.19
C SER A 239 22.96 -1.94 -0.82
N ARG A 240 23.80 -1.70 0.18
CA ARG A 240 24.19 -0.37 0.65
C ARG A 240 25.64 -0.38 1.10
N GLN A 241 26.51 0.38 0.42
CA GLN A 241 27.94 0.56 0.80
C GLN A 241 28.65 -0.77 1.11
N GLY A 242 28.46 -1.79 0.26
CA GLY A 242 29.08 -3.10 0.40
C GLY A 242 28.35 -4.08 1.36
N THR A 243 27.39 -3.63 2.14
CA THR A 243 26.53 -4.50 2.93
C THR A 243 25.31 -4.94 2.13
N ARG A 244 24.75 -6.10 2.50
CA ARG A 244 23.51 -6.61 1.89
C ARG A 244 22.55 -7.05 2.96
N SER A 245 21.29 -6.68 2.82
CA SER A 245 20.18 -7.20 3.62
C SER A 245 19.13 -7.83 2.72
N THR A 246 18.47 -8.87 3.22
CA THR A 246 17.37 -9.53 2.54
C THR A 246 16.10 -9.33 3.35
N GLY A 247 15.00 -9.03 2.65
CA GLY A 247 13.72 -8.78 3.26
C GLY A 247 12.58 -8.96 2.27
N TRP A 248 11.38 -8.56 2.66
CA TRP A 248 10.19 -8.67 1.82
C TRP A 248 9.73 -7.31 1.32
N ALA A 249 9.58 -7.19 0.01
CA ALA A 249 8.95 -6.07 -0.65
C ALA A 249 7.52 -6.42 -1.07
N VAL A 250 6.57 -5.54 -0.73
CA VAL A 250 5.27 -5.50 -1.40
C VAL A 250 5.28 -4.25 -2.27
N HIS A 251 5.04 -4.44 -3.56
CA HIS A 251 5.05 -3.31 -4.49
C HIS A 251 3.98 -3.48 -5.57
N GLU A 252 3.59 -2.35 -6.16
CA GLU A 252 2.55 -2.34 -7.17
C GLU A 252 2.83 -1.33 -8.27
N GLU A 253 2.28 -1.62 -9.42
CA GLU A 253 2.14 -0.71 -10.52
C GLU A 253 0.66 -0.59 -10.91
N VAL A 254 0.19 0.64 -11.04
CA VAL A 254 -1.15 0.94 -11.53
C VAL A 254 -1.01 1.82 -12.76
N ARG A 255 -1.55 1.36 -13.91
CA ARG A 255 -1.58 2.12 -15.17
C ARG A 255 -3.00 2.47 -15.54
N TRP A 256 -3.23 3.73 -15.87
CA TRP A 256 -4.49 4.24 -16.40
C TRP A 256 -4.36 4.37 -17.92
N LEU A 257 -5.02 3.45 -18.64
CA LEU A 257 -5.01 3.39 -20.11
C LEU A 257 -6.15 4.23 -20.70
#